data_b0d2a754996b3bb115f7ff0b64b40f20
#
_entry.id   b0d2a754996b3bb115f7ff0b64b40f20
#
_cell.length_a   1.000
_cell.length_b   1.000
_cell.length_c   1.000
_cell.angle_alpha   90.00
_cell.angle_beta   90.00
_cell.angle_gamma   90.00
#
_symmetry.space_group_name_H-M   'P 1'
#
loop_
_entity.id
_entity.type
_entity.pdbx_description
1 polymer ?
#
loop_
_entity_poly.entity_id
_entity_poly.type
_entity_poly.pdbx_seq_one_letter_code
_entity_poly.pdbx_strand_id
1 'polypeptide(L)'
;RQMKRNLPEGIALGSEVCAYILADALLNGKFGYDINLDWGKEYADLALTYGFSSGASLVIDAAEALQDPGFISDDDLLKLRYDALRYGNEDQLDYVIRNKETYIEMGYGDQIEKVWMPLWKKNHPEAKTQVSPSAIIIQPSGTVSVVEADIFCMSYREMAQLIGAEGLDAVHFSEPLNQ
;
A
#
# COMPACT_ATOMS: atom_id res chain seq x y z
N ARG A 1 23.95 24.20 2.56
CA ARG A 1 24.47 24.33 3.94
C ARG A 1 23.37 24.77 4.95
N GLN A 2 22.52 25.72 4.59
CA GLN A 2 21.47 26.24 5.50
C GLN A 2 20.41 25.19 5.84
N MET A 3 20.00 24.38 4.85
CA MET A 3 19.01 23.32 5.05
C MET A 3 19.47 22.25 6.05
N LYS A 4 20.74 21.79 5.96
CA LYS A 4 21.32 20.82 6.91
C LYS A 4 21.31 21.31 8.36
N ARG A 5 21.29 22.61 8.60
CA ARG A 5 21.22 23.20 9.92
C ARG A 5 19.79 23.36 10.41
N ASN A 6 18.90 23.79 9.54
CA ASN A 6 17.53 24.17 9.93
C ASN A 6 16.61 22.96 10.14
N LEU A 7 16.85 21.84 9.45
CA LEU A 7 16.01 20.65 9.59
C LEU A 7 16.03 20.07 11.03
N PRO A 8 17.22 19.84 11.65
CA PRO A 8 17.25 19.36 13.04
C PRO A 8 16.60 20.33 14.04
N GLU A 9 16.78 21.65 13.84
CA GLU A 9 16.14 22.66 14.69
C GLU A 9 14.62 22.62 14.55
N GLY A 10 14.09 22.49 13.33
CA GLY A 10 12.65 22.35 13.09
C GLY A 10 12.07 21.08 13.69
N ILE A 11 12.78 19.95 13.59
CA ILE A 11 12.38 18.68 14.19
C ILE A 11 12.33 18.78 15.70
N ALA A 12 13.32 19.43 16.34
CA ALA A 12 13.33 19.66 17.79
C ALA A 12 12.16 20.52 18.26
N LEU A 13 11.58 21.31 17.36
CA LEU A 13 10.37 22.11 17.59
C LEU A 13 9.07 21.38 17.23
N GLY A 14 9.15 20.09 16.84
CA GLY A 14 7.99 19.27 16.51
C GLY A 14 7.46 19.46 15.08
N SER A 15 8.29 19.96 14.16
CA SER A 15 7.87 20.13 12.77
C SER A 15 7.85 18.81 12.01
N GLU A 16 6.64 18.34 11.68
CA GLU A 16 6.39 17.16 10.86
C GLU A 16 7.01 17.28 9.45
N VAL A 17 6.95 18.47 8.87
CA VAL A 17 7.51 18.74 7.54
C VAL A 17 9.04 18.64 7.55
N CYS A 18 9.69 19.14 8.61
CA CYS A 18 11.15 19.00 8.74
C CYS A 18 11.57 17.53 8.90
N ALA A 19 10.82 16.75 9.67
CA ALA A 19 11.05 15.32 9.81
C ALA A 19 10.88 14.59 8.46
N TYR A 20 9.80 14.88 7.73
CA TYR A 20 9.55 14.34 6.39
C TYR A 20 10.68 14.66 5.39
N ILE A 21 11.09 15.93 5.32
CA ILE A 21 12.17 16.35 4.39
C ILE A 21 13.48 15.66 4.73
N LEU A 22 13.79 15.49 6.03
CA LEU A 22 15.01 14.79 6.43
C LEU A 22 14.92 13.30 6.14
N ALA A 23 13.76 12.68 6.34
CA ALA A 23 13.51 11.29 5.96
C ALA A 23 13.73 11.07 4.45
N ASP A 24 13.11 11.91 3.62
CA ASP A 24 13.28 11.85 2.17
C ASP A 24 14.74 12.06 1.74
N ALA A 25 15.43 12.98 2.40
CA ALA A 25 16.84 13.23 2.13
C ALA A 25 17.73 12.02 2.44
N LEU A 26 17.45 11.32 3.52
CA LEU A 26 18.22 10.16 3.97
C LEU A 26 17.86 8.88 3.20
N LEU A 27 16.59 8.68 2.85
CA LEU A 27 16.17 7.51 2.07
C LEU A 27 16.65 7.59 0.62
N ASN A 28 16.71 8.79 0.04
CA ASN A 28 16.97 9.00 -1.37
C ASN A 28 18.30 9.73 -1.70
N GLY A 29 19.13 10.03 -0.70
CA GLY A 29 20.41 10.73 -0.92
C GLY A 29 20.24 12.15 -1.43
N LYS A 30 19.16 12.86 -1.07
CA LYS A 30 18.86 14.22 -1.53
C LYS A 30 19.56 15.29 -0.68
N PHE A 31 19.65 16.49 -1.23
CA PHE A 31 20.17 17.70 -0.55
C PHE A 31 21.59 17.55 0.01
N GLY A 32 22.38 16.63 -0.55
CA GLY A 32 23.76 16.34 -0.12
C GLY A 32 23.85 15.53 1.18
N TYR A 33 22.79 14.85 1.57
CA TYR A 33 22.84 13.77 2.56
C TYR A 33 23.27 12.47 1.88
N ASP A 34 24.05 11.67 2.58
CA ASP A 34 24.30 10.28 2.19
C ASP A 34 23.07 9.44 2.53
N ILE A 35 22.84 8.38 1.76
CA ILE A 35 21.75 7.45 2.02
C ILE A 35 21.99 6.77 3.37
N ASN A 36 20.98 6.82 4.22
CA ASN A 36 20.94 6.12 5.50
C ASN A 36 19.51 5.64 5.75
N LEU A 37 19.25 4.39 5.42
CA LEU A 37 17.91 3.80 5.44
C LEU A 37 17.32 3.73 6.85
N ASP A 38 18.14 3.41 7.86
CA ASP A 38 17.69 3.31 9.25
C ASP A 38 17.21 4.66 9.78
N TRP A 39 18.04 5.68 9.64
CA TRP A 39 17.66 7.03 10.06
C TRP A 39 16.55 7.61 9.20
N GLY A 40 16.54 7.31 7.91
CA GLY A 40 15.46 7.70 7.02
C GLY A 40 14.10 7.16 7.50
N LYS A 41 14.07 5.89 7.91
CA LYS A 41 12.90 5.24 8.47
C LYS A 41 12.48 5.85 9.82
N GLU A 42 13.43 6.11 10.73
CA GLU A 42 13.14 6.76 12.02
C GLU A 42 12.52 8.16 11.85
N TYR A 43 13.05 8.97 10.93
CA TYR A 43 12.49 10.31 10.68
C TYR A 43 11.16 10.26 9.94
N ALA A 44 10.91 9.26 9.10
CA ALA A 44 9.61 9.04 8.48
C ALA A 44 8.53 8.66 9.51
N ASP A 45 8.87 7.80 10.46
CA ASP A 45 8.01 7.43 11.59
C ASP A 45 7.74 8.63 12.50
N LEU A 46 8.75 9.45 12.75
CA LEU A 46 8.57 10.69 13.50
C LEU A 46 7.63 11.66 12.78
N ALA A 47 7.74 11.82 11.47
CA ALA A 47 6.82 12.63 10.68
C ALA A 47 5.38 12.11 10.79
N LEU A 48 5.20 10.79 10.70
CA LEU A 48 3.89 10.14 10.89
C LEU A 48 3.34 10.40 12.29
N THR A 49 4.17 10.26 13.33
CA THR A 49 3.82 10.52 14.73
C THR A 49 3.38 11.98 14.95
N TYR A 50 3.98 12.92 14.24
CA TYR A 50 3.58 14.33 14.25
C TYR A 50 2.34 14.62 13.40
N GLY A 51 1.75 13.60 12.73
CA GLY A 51 0.51 13.71 11.97
C GLY A 51 0.69 13.87 10.47
N PHE A 52 1.91 13.73 9.95
CA PHE A 52 2.18 13.83 8.50
C PHE A 52 2.19 12.45 7.85
N SER A 53 1.02 12.01 7.36
CA SER A 53 0.79 10.68 6.80
C SER A 53 1.71 10.32 5.62
N SER A 54 2.21 11.31 4.88
CA SER A 54 3.17 11.10 3.78
C SER A 54 4.53 10.57 4.24
N GLY A 55 4.84 10.65 5.55
CA GLY A 55 6.03 9.98 6.11
C GLY A 55 6.03 8.48 5.87
N ALA A 56 4.88 7.84 6.06
CA ALA A 56 4.72 6.42 5.77
C ALA A 56 4.93 6.08 4.28
N SER A 57 4.48 6.94 3.36
CA SER A 57 4.65 6.72 1.92
C SER A 57 6.13 6.63 1.54
N LEU A 58 7.01 7.43 2.13
CA LEU A 58 8.45 7.36 1.84
C LEU A 58 9.05 5.99 2.17
N VAL A 59 8.63 5.39 3.29
CA VAL A 59 9.11 4.06 3.69
C VAL A 59 8.51 2.98 2.80
N ILE A 60 7.23 3.10 2.44
CA ILE A 60 6.54 2.19 1.54
C ILE A 60 7.22 2.21 0.17
N ASP A 61 7.45 3.39 -0.41
CA ASP A 61 8.10 3.56 -1.71
C ASP A 61 9.54 3.01 -1.69
N ALA A 62 10.28 3.25 -0.60
CA ALA A 62 11.63 2.72 -0.43
C ALA A 62 11.62 1.18 -0.32
N ALA A 63 10.67 0.60 0.42
CA ALA A 63 10.52 -0.84 0.55
C ALA A 63 10.21 -1.50 -0.81
N GLU A 64 9.31 -0.92 -1.59
CA GLU A 64 8.96 -1.40 -2.93
C GLU A 64 10.14 -1.30 -3.90
N ALA A 65 10.94 -0.23 -3.80
CA ALA A 65 12.10 -0.04 -4.66
C ALA A 65 13.26 -0.98 -4.30
N LEU A 66 13.50 -1.21 -3.01
CA LEU A 66 14.61 -2.04 -2.52
C LEU A 66 14.31 -3.53 -2.62
N GLN A 67 13.06 -3.93 -2.38
CA GLN A 67 12.63 -5.34 -2.27
C GLN A 67 13.52 -6.13 -1.30
N ASP A 68 13.97 -5.49 -0.22
CA ASP A 68 14.86 -6.06 0.78
C ASP A 68 14.10 -6.25 2.10
N PRO A 69 13.82 -7.52 2.49
CA PRO A 69 13.15 -7.81 3.78
C PRO A 69 13.98 -7.38 5.00
N GLY A 70 15.28 -7.11 4.83
CA GLY A 70 16.14 -6.55 5.88
C GLY A 70 15.85 -5.07 6.14
N PHE A 71 15.27 -4.35 5.18
CA PHE A 71 14.87 -2.95 5.36
C PHE A 71 13.60 -2.82 6.21
N ILE A 72 12.56 -3.59 5.89
CA ILE A 72 11.30 -3.69 6.63
C ILE A 72 10.70 -5.08 6.39
N SER A 73 10.17 -5.71 7.43
CA SER A 73 9.47 -6.98 7.28
C SER A 73 8.13 -6.81 6.57
N ASP A 74 7.63 -7.86 5.92
CA ASP A 74 6.32 -7.83 5.25
C ASP A 74 5.19 -7.47 6.22
N ASP A 75 5.23 -8.01 7.44
CA ASP A 75 4.22 -7.71 8.48
C ASP A 75 4.26 -6.23 8.91
N ASP A 76 5.46 -5.68 9.10
CA ASP A 76 5.62 -4.26 9.46
C ASP A 76 5.22 -3.35 8.30
N LEU A 77 5.48 -3.75 7.06
CA LEU A 77 5.08 -3.01 5.87
C LEU A 77 3.54 -2.98 5.73
N LEU A 78 2.88 -4.13 5.94
CA LEU A 78 1.41 -4.21 5.96
C LEU A 78 0.82 -3.30 7.03
N LYS A 79 1.37 -3.35 8.24
CA LYS A 79 0.95 -2.48 9.35
C LYS A 79 1.16 -1.00 9.01
N LEU A 80 2.31 -0.65 8.45
CA LEU A 80 2.62 0.73 8.06
C LEU A 80 1.63 1.27 7.01
N ARG A 81 1.25 0.46 6.01
CA ARG A 81 0.22 0.82 5.02
C ARG A 81 -1.12 1.09 5.68
N TYR A 82 -1.52 0.24 6.61
CA TYR A 82 -2.76 0.42 7.34
C TYR A 82 -2.75 1.68 8.22
N ASP A 83 -1.65 1.91 8.93
CA ASP A 83 -1.48 3.12 9.75
C ASP A 83 -1.46 4.38 8.88
N ALA A 84 -0.80 4.36 7.73
CA ALA A 84 -0.84 5.47 6.76
C ALA A 84 -2.28 5.80 6.34
N LEU A 85 -3.09 4.77 6.03
CA LEU A 85 -4.50 4.96 5.70
C LEU A 85 -5.29 5.56 6.87
N ARG A 86 -5.07 5.10 8.10
CA ARG A 86 -5.70 5.66 9.31
C ARG A 86 -5.37 7.12 9.54
N TYR A 87 -4.18 7.56 9.17
CA TYR A 87 -3.75 8.96 9.25
C TYR A 87 -4.13 9.79 8.01
N GLY A 88 -4.99 9.25 7.13
CA GLY A 88 -5.58 9.98 6.01
C GLY A 88 -4.84 9.86 4.69
N ASN A 89 -3.89 8.93 4.56
CA ASN A 89 -3.29 8.62 3.27
C ASN A 89 -4.17 7.64 2.49
N GLU A 90 -5.11 8.18 1.72
CA GLU A 90 -6.07 7.39 0.93
C GLU A 90 -5.42 6.61 -0.21
N ASP A 91 -4.18 6.89 -0.59
CA ASP A 91 -3.45 6.14 -1.63
C ASP A 91 -3.25 4.66 -1.24
N GLN A 92 -3.29 4.35 0.05
CA GLN A 92 -3.20 2.98 0.55
C GLN A 92 -4.54 2.22 0.55
N LEU A 93 -5.65 2.90 0.25
CA LEU A 93 -6.99 2.31 0.36
C LEU A 93 -7.17 1.10 -0.56
N ASP A 94 -6.77 1.22 -1.83
CA ASP A 94 -6.87 0.13 -2.79
C ASP A 94 -6.06 -1.09 -2.37
N TYR A 95 -4.84 -0.86 -1.88
CA TYR A 95 -3.98 -1.93 -1.42
C TYR A 95 -4.60 -2.66 -0.21
N VAL A 96 -5.08 -1.91 0.78
CA VAL A 96 -5.70 -2.46 2.00
C VAL A 96 -6.96 -3.26 1.66
N ILE A 97 -7.79 -2.77 0.73
CA ILE A 97 -9.01 -3.48 0.35
C ILE A 97 -8.71 -4.76 -0.44
N ARG A 98 -7.74 -4.73 -1.34
CA ARG A 98 -7.31 -5.94 -2.09
C ARG A 98 -6.71 -7.02 -1.20
N ASN A 99 -6.10 -6.63 -0.08
CA ASN A 99 -5.50 -7.54 0.90
C ASN A 99 -6.33 -7.63 2.20
N LYS A 100 -7.62 -7.37 2.13
CA LYS A 100 -8.51 -7.24 3.29
C LYS A 100 -8.46 -8.44 4.25
N GLU A 101 -8.31 -9.67 3.73
CA GLU A 101 -8.30 -10.88 4.55
C GLU A 101 -7.08 -10.91 5.47
N THR A 102 -5.90 -10.58 4.95
CA THR A 102 -4.69 -10.46 5.76
C THR A 102 -4.90 -9.43 6.87
N TYR A 103 -5.51 -8.29 6.55
CA TYR A 103 -5.80 -7.26 7.58
C TYR A 103 -6.88 -7.70 8.57
N ILE A 104 -7.85 -8.52 8.16
CA ILE A 104 -8.84 -9.13 9.07
C ILE A 104 -8.14 -10.11 10.02
N GLU A 105 -7.23 -10.94 9.53
CA GLU A 105 -6.39 -11.84 10.34
C GLU A 105 -5.50 -11.08 11.32
N MET A 106 -5.03 -9.89 10.96
CA MET A 106 -4.29 -8.97 11.84
C MET A 106 -5.19 -8.27 12.88
N GLY A 107 -6.52 -8.47 12.85
CA GLY A 107 -7.47 -7.92 13.81
C GLY A 107 -8.11 -6.58 13.40
N TYR A 108 -7.95 -6.13 12.15
CA TYR A 108 -8.52 -4.88 11.65
C TYR A 108 -9.90 -5.02 10.98
N GLY A 109 -10.53 -6.21 11.05
CA GLY A 109 -11.75 -6.55 10.33
C GLY A 109 -12.89 -5.55 10.49
N ASP A 110 -13.16 -5.12 11.73
CA ASP A 110 -14.23 -4.16 12.03
C ASP A 110 -14.07 -2.84 11.26
N GLN A 111 -12.85 -2.33 11.16
CA GLN A 111 -12.57 -1.08 10.47
C GLN A 111 -12.57 -1.25 8.95
N ILE A 112 -12.08 -2.40 8.48
CA ILE A 112 -12.15 -2.74 7.05
C ILE A 112 -13.61 -2.73 6.60
N GLU A 113 -14.49 -3.40 7.30
CA GLU A 113 -15.90 -3.54 6.90
C GLU A 113 -16.71 -2.27 7.10
N LYS A 114 -16.51 -1.56 8.23
CA LYS A 114 -17.36 -0.43 8.62
C LYS A 114 -16.90 0.90 8.08
N VAL A 115 -15.60 1.05 7.76
CA VAL A 115 -15.01 2.34 7.35
C VAL A 115 -14.44 2.27 5.95
N TRP A 116 -13.45 1.38 5.72
CA TRP A 116 -12.66 1.41 4.50
C TRP A 116 -13.39 0.83 3.28
N MET A 117 -14.13 -0.24 3.44
CA MET A 117 -14.91 -0.82 2.35
C MET A 117 -16.02 0.15 1.85
N PRO A 118 -16.80 0.82 2.70
CA PRO A 118 -17.75 1.84 2.25
C PRO A 118 -17.07 3.03 1.56
N LEU A 119 -15.92 3.49 2.06
CA LEU A 119 -15.15 4.56 1.44
C LEU A 119 -14.64 4.14 0.06
N TRP A 120 -14.05 2.97 -0.05
CA TRP A 120 -13.58 2.42 -1.31
C TRP A 120 -14.70 2.31 -2.35
N LYS A 121 -15.86 1.74 -1.96
CA LYS A 121 -17.05 1.66 -2.84
C LYS A 121 -17.59 3.02 -3.26
N LYS A 122 -17.43 4.04 -2.44
CA LYS A 122 -17.79 5.42 -2.77
C LYS A 122 -16.85 6.00 -3.82
N ASN A 123 -15.55 5.74 -3.69
CA ASN A 123 -14.53 6.25 -4.59
C ASN A 123 -14.51 5.49 -5.94
N HIS A 124 -15.09 4.27 -5.97
CA HIS A 124 -15.19 3.41 -7.16
C HIS A 124 -16.66 3.14 -7.52
N PRO A 125 -17.42 4.16 -7.97
CA PRO A 125 -18.84 3.99 -8.30
C PRO A 125 -19.08 3.02 -9.46
N GLU A 126 -18.13 2.89 -10.37
CA GLU A 126 -18.14 1.93 -11.47
C GLU A 126 -18.13 0.48 -10.97
N ALA A 127 -17.51 0.20 -9.82
CA ALA A 127 -17.57 -1.11 -9.19
C ALA A 127 -18.99 -1.49 -8.72
N LYS A 128 -19.90 -0.51 -8.61
CA LYS A 128 -21.30 -0.73 -8.26
C LYS A 128 -22.20 -0.98 -9.49
N THR A 129 -21.78 -0.50 -10.65
CA THR A 129 -22.58 -0.52 -11.88
C THR A 129 -22.24 -1.68 -12.80
N GLN A 130 -21.15 -2.37 -12.55
CA GLN A 130 -20.89 -3.60 -13.29
C GLN A 130 -21.83 -4.68 -12.76
N VAL A 131 -22.85 -4.99 -13.53
CA VAL A 131 -23.47 -6.31 -13.57
C VAL A 131 -22.34 -7.30 -13.48
N SER A 132 -22.29 -8.06 -12.41
CA SER A 132 -21.22 -8.99 -11.98
C SER A 132 -20.22 -9.26 -13.10
N PRO A 133 -18.99 -8.72 -13.05
CA PRO A 133 -18.05 -8.97 -14.13
C PRO A 133 -17.84 -10.47 -14.18
N SER A 134 -18.17 -11.05 -15.31
CA SER A 134 -18.01 -12.49 -15.49
C SER A 134 -16.53 -12.78 -15.69
N ALA A 135 -15.91 -13.49 -14.79
CA ALA A 135 -14.58 -14.01 -15.00
C ALA A 135 -14.64 -15.26 -15.88
N ILE A 136 -13.82 -15.31 -16.92
CA ILE A 136 -13.67 -16.53 -17.75
C ILE A 136 -12.50 -17.31 -17.17
N ILE A 137 -12.78 -18.49 -16.62
CA ILE A 137 -11.76 -19.39 -16.11
C ILE A 137 -11.48 -20.45 -17.18
N ILE A 138 -10.24 -20.52 -17.64
CA ILE A 138 -9.76 -21.56 -18.54
C ILE A 138 -8.86 -22.49 -17.73
N GLN A 139 -9.35 -23.70 -17.49
CA GLN A 139 -8.56 -24.72 -16.79
C GLN A 139 -7.50 -25.33 -17.72
N PRO A 140 -6.41 -25.90 -17.17
CA PRO A 140 -5.40 -26.61 -17.97
C PRO A 140 -5.98 -27.75 -18.80
N SER A 141 -7.12 -28.30 -18.40
CA SER A 141 -7.89 -29.31 -19.16
C SER A 141 -8.55 -28.76 -20.44
N GLY A 142 -8.52 -27.45 -20.65
CA GLY A 142 -9.26 -26.78 -21.73
C GLY A 142 -10.73 -26.47 -21.39
N THR A 143 -11.18 -26.81 -20.17
CA THR A 143 -12.54 -26.47 -19.73
C THR A 143 -12.64 -24.97 -19.52
N VAL A 144 -13.65 -24.36 -20.12
CA VAL A 144 -13.97 -22.92 -19.98
C VAL A 144 -15.20 -22.79 -19.12
N SER A 145 -15.12 -22.02 -18.06
CA SER A 145 -16.26 -21.66 -17.22
C SER A 145 -16.38 -20.15 -17.06
N VAL A 146 -17.62 -19.66 -17.03
CA VAL A 146 -17.90 -18.25 -16.73
C VAL A 146 -18.42 -18.18 -15.30
N VAL A 147 -17.78 -17.38 -14.49
CA VAL A 147 -18.13 -17.22 -13.07
C VAL A 147 -18.49 -15.76 -12.84
N GLU A 148 -19.68 -15.54 -12.27
CA GLU A 148 -20.06 -14.21 -11.77
C GLU A 148 -19.31 -13.96 -10.46
N ALA A 149 -18.36 -13.04 -10.49
CA ALA A 149 -17.57 -12.68 -9.33
C ALA A 149 -17.21 -11.20 -9.37
N ASP A 150 -17.29 -10.54 -8.23
CA ASP A 150 -16.81 -9.16 -8.10
C ASP A 150 -15.28 -9.16 -7.96
N ILE A 151 -14.60 -9.40 -9.09
CA ILE A 151 -13.13 -9.51 -9.16
C ILE A 151 -12.40 -8.26 -8.67
N PHE A 152 -13.05 -7.08 -8.65
CA PHE A 152 -12.46 -5.84 -8.16
C PHE A 152 -12.42 -5.77 -6.63
N CYS A 153 -13.30 -6.51 -5.97
CA CYS A 153 -13.36 -6.60 -4.51
C CYS A 153 -12.76 -7.89 -3.96
N MET A 154 -12.28 -8.79 -4.82
CA MET A 154 -11.70 -10.06 -4.40
C MET A 154 -10.23 -9.89 -4.00
N SER A 155 -9.86 -10.54 -2.90
CA SER A 155 -8.46 -10.75 -2.56
C SER A 155 -7.78 -11.75 -3.49
N TYR A 156 -6.45 -11.77 -3.48
CA TYR A 156 -5.69 -12.78 -4.22
C TYR A 156 -6.04 -14.21 -3.79
N ARG A 157 -6.36 -14.41 -2.51
CA ARG A 157 -6.76 -15.71 -1.95
C ARG A 157 -8.11 -16.16 -2.50
N GLU A 158 -9.10 -15.26 -2.53
CA GLU A 158 -10.42 -15.54 -3.11
C GLU A 158 -10.30 -15.86 -4.60
N MET A 159 -9.48 -15.10 -5.34
CA MET A 159 -9.21 -15.39 -6.76
C MET A 159 -8.55 -16.75 -6.95
N ALA A 160 -7.54 -17.09 -6.15
CA ALA A 160 -6.88 -18.39 -6.21
C ALA A 160 -7.86 -19.54 -5.93
N GLN A 161 -8.73 -19.40 -4.94
CA GLN A 161 -9.79 -20.37 -4.62
C GLN A 161 -10.78 -20.54 -5.78
N LEU A 162 -11.20 -19.42 -6.40
CA LEU A 162 -12.13 -19.41 -7.52
C LEU A 162 -11.61 -20.21 -8.72
N ILE A 163 -10.32 -20.12 -9.00
CA ILE A 163 -9.68 -20.84 -10.11
C ILE A 163 -9.12 -22.21 -9.71
N GLY A 164 -9.23 -22.58 -8.42
CA GLY A 164 -8.72 -23.87 -7.91
C GLY A 164 -7.20 -23.95 -7.89
N ALA A 165 -6.51 -22.82 -7.75
CA ALA A 165 -5.05 -22.75 -7.70
C ALA A 165 -4.55 -22.62 -6.25
N GLU A 166 -3.36 -23.17 -5.97
CA GLU A 166 -2.69 -23.01 -4.67
C GLU A 166 -2.08 -21.62 -4.49
N GLY A 167 -1.97 -20.84 -5.59
CA GLY A 167 -1.48 -19.45 -5.60
C GLY A 167 -1.72 -18.81 -6.97
N LEU A 168 -1.59 -17.50 -7.03
CA LEU A 168 -1.65 -16.71 -8.26
C LEU A 168 -0.27 -16.15 -8.56
N ASP A 169 0.25 -16.47 -9.73
CA ASP A 169 1.34 -15.69 -10.30
C ASP A 169 0.79 -14.40 -10.92
N ALA A 170 1.35 -13.28 -10.52
CA ALA A 170 0.98 -11.99 -11.09
C ALA A 170 1.44 -11.92 -12.55
N VAL A 171 0.51 -11.98 -13.48
CA VAL A 171 0.78 -11.67 -14.89
C VAL A 171 0.63 -10.18 -15.09
N HIS A 172 1.74 -9.47 -15.21
CA HIS A 172 1.72 -8.07 -15.63
C HIS A 172 1.44 -7.98 -17.12
N PHE A 173 0.24 -7.55 -17.47
CA PHE A 173 -0.04 -7.07 -18.81
C PHE A 173 0.48 -5.64 -18.95
N SER A 174 1.63 -5.46 -19.58
CA SER A 174 2.31 -4.17 -19.72
C SER A 174 1.82 -3.30 -20.87
N GLU A 175 0.85 -3.73 -21.66
CA GLU A 175 0.29 -2.91 -22.74
C GLU A 175 -1.22 -3.11 -22.90
N PRO A 176 -2.00 -2.03 -23.13
CA PRO A 176 -3.37 -2.17 -23.55
C PRO A 176 -3.39 -2.78 -24.96
N LEU A 177 -4.16 -3.83 -25.14
CA LEU A 177 -4.49 -4.37 -26.46
C LEU A 177 -5.24 -3.29 -27.25
N ASN A 178 -4.50 -2.42 -27.93
CA ASN A 178 -5.03 -1.57 -28.96
C ASN A 178 -5.20 -2.43 -30.24
N GLN A 179 -6.40 -2.88 -30.46
CA GLN A 179 -6.91 -3.17 -31.82
C GLN A 179 -8.35 -2.67 -31.94
#